data_0fb18df77b121fa3710f841600a1ea38
#
_entry.id   0fb18df77b121fa3710f841600a1ea38
#
_cell.length_a   1.000
_cell.length_b   1.000
_cell.length_c   1.000
_cell.angle_alpha   90.00
_cell.angle_beta   90.00
_cell.angle_gamma   90.00
#
_symmetry.space_group_name_H-M   'P 1'
#
loop_
_entity.id
_entity.type
_entity.pdbx_description
1 polymer ?
#
loop_
_entity_poly.entity_id
_entity_poly.type
_entity_poly.pdbx_seq_one_letter_code
_entity_poly.pdbx_strand_id
1 'polypeptide(L)'
;MKQWSAMLGQEVSQWPNVTTRPMFGFQSFYRGKRIFAALPATRGINTPNSLMFRIKPMPAELMKRAKDEPRINTEEHTPGAKWFTFEVNSTEDLRDALWWLNQAYERAK
;
A
#
# COMPACT_ATOMS: atom_id res chain seq x y z
N MET A 1 13.14 -5.58 9.07
CA MET A 1 11.83 -5.58 8.37
C MET A 1 10.82 -6.35 9.20
N LYS A 2 9.61 -5.84 9.30
CA LYS A 2 8.56 -6.55 10.02
C LYS A 2 8.17 -7.81 9.25
N GLN A 3 7.83 -8.87 10.00
CA GLN A 3 7.51 -10.15 9.38
C GLN A 3 6.34 -10.04 8.40
N TRP A 4 5.27 -9.35 8.80
CA TRP A 4 4.12 -9.20 7.92
C TRP A 4 4.47 -8.40 6.65
N SER A 5 5.35 -7.42 6.77
CA SER A 5 5.77 -6.62 5.64
C SER A 5 6.57 -7.47 4.64
N ALA A 6 7.45 -8.34 5.15
CA ALA A 6 8.21 -9.24 4.30
C ALA A 6 7.30 -10.22 3.57
N MET A 7 6.28 -10.74 4.25
CA MET A 7 5.32 -11.65 3.65
C MET A 7 4.52 -10.99 2.52
N LEU A 8 4.02 -9.79 2.77
CA LEU A 8 3.30 -9.03 1.73
C LEU A 8 4.22 -8.69 0.56
N GLY A 9 5.43 -8.26 0.85
CA GLY A 9 6.39 -7.90 -0.19
C GLY A 9 6.74 -9.08 -1.08
N GLN A 10 6.90 -10.26 -0.49
CA GLN A 10 7.19 -11.46 -1.25
C GLN A 10 6.04 -11.79 -2.22
N GLU A 11 4.79 -11.68 -1.76
CA GLU A 11 3.64 -11.93 -2.61
C GLU A 11 3.53 -10.89 -3.73
N VAL A 12 3.62 -9.62 -3.39
CA VAL A 12 3.44 -8.53 -4.34
C VAL A 12 4.56 -8.53 -5.40
N SER A 13 5.78 -8.88 -5.01
CA SER A 13 6.91 -8.91 -5.94
C SER A 13 6.77 -9.96 -7.02
N GLN A 14 5.88 -10.94 -6.84
CA GLN A 14 5.63 -11.98 -7.83
C GLN A 14 4.57 -11.60 -8.86
N TRP A 15 3.87 -10.49 -8.66
CA TRP A 15 2.88 -10.04 -9.64
C TRP A 15 3.57 -9.58 -10.92
N PRO A 16 2.91 -9.75 -12.09
CA PRO A 16 3.52 -9.40 -13.38
C PRO A 16 3.98 -7.94 -13.45
N ASN A 17 5.17 -7.72 -14.00
CA ASN A 17 5.78 -6.40 -14.20
C ASN A 17 6.15 -5.66 -12.92
N VAL A 18 6.16 -6.33 -11.75
CA VAL A 18 6.51 -5.68 -10.50
C VAL A 18 8.02 -5.65 -10.32
N THR A 19 8.55 -4.46 -10.02
CA THR A 19 9.92 -4.28 -9.59
C THR A 19 9.91 -3.59 -8.21
N THR A 20 11.00 -3.75 -7.46
CA THR A 20 11.10 -3.20 -6.12
C THR A 20 12.35 -2.35 -5.99
N ARG A 21 12.28 -1.32 -5.12
CA ARG A 21 13.43 -0.47 -4.80
C ARG A 21 13.38 -0.05 -3.34
N PRO A 22 14.53 -0.04 -2.64
CA PRO A 22 14.57 0.53 -1.29
C PRO A 22 14.42 2.05 -1.36
N MET A 23 13.72 2.66 -0.40
CA MET A 23 13.49 4.09 -0.37
C MET A 23 13.20 4.56 1.05
N PHE A 24 14.14 5.28 1.66
CA PHE A 24 13.95 5.96 2.97
C PHE A 24 13.38 5.07 4.07
N GLY A 25 13.86 3.83 4.17
CA GLY A 25 13.37 2.89 5.18
C GLY A 25 12.16 2.09 4.75
N PHE A 26 11.77 2.20 3.48
CA PHE A 26 10.67 1.46 2.88
C PHE A 26 11.14 0.64 1.71
N GLN A 27 10.34 -0.36 1.35
CA GLN A 27 10.48 -1.09 0.11
C GLN A 27 9.38 -0.61 -0.83
N SER A 28 9.77 0.05 -1.93
CA SER A 28 8.81 0.56 -2.91
C SER A 28 8.51 -0.48 -3.97
N PHE A 29 7.29 -0.50 -4.47
CA PHE A 29 6.84 -1.44 -5.48
C PHE A 29 6.29 -0.69 -6.69
N TYR A 30 6.77 -1.07 -7.88
CA TYR A 30 6.41 -0.44 -9.14
C TYR A 30 5.79 -1.47 -10.07
N ARG A 31 4.77 -1.07 -10.80
CA ARG A 31 4.29 -1.82 -11.96
C ARG A 31 4.78 -1.09 -13.20
N GLY A 32 5.75 -1.68 -13.92
CA GLY A 32 6.44 -0.96 -14.95
C GLY A 32 7.16 0.25 -14.38
N LYS A 33 6.77 1.45 -14.80
CA LYS A 33 7.37 2.69 -14.33
C LYS A 33 6.56 3.39 -13.24
N ARG A 34 5.42 2.83 -12.84
CA ARG A 34 4.51 3.49 -11.90
C ARG A 34 4.57 2.86 -10.53
N ILE A 35 4.90 3.67 -9.54
CA ILE A 35 4.89 3.23 -8.14
C ILE A 35 3.44 3.05 -7.68
N PHE A 36 3.16 1.97 -6.94
CA PHE A 36 1.82 1.75 -6.43
C PHE A 36 1.79 1.40 -4.94
N ALA A 37 2.93 1.08 -4.34
CA ALA A 37 2.95 0.70 -2.93
C ALA A 37 4.31 0.95 -2.32
N ALA A 38 4.33 1.10 -0.99
CA ALA A 38 5.55 1.13 -0.20
C ALA A 38 5.27 0.39 1.10
N LEU A 39 6.11 -0.59 1.42
CA LEU A 39 6.00 -1.38 2.63
C LEU A 39 7.11 -1.00 3.59
N PRO A 40 6.84 -0.95 4.92
CA PRO A 40 7.87 -0.57 5.87
C PRO A 40 8.98 -1.61 5.95
N ALA A 41 10.23 -1.16 5.84
CA ALA A 41 11.41 -1.98 6.05
C ALA A 41 12.00 -1.71 7.44
N THR A 42 12.30 -0.45 7.73
CA THR A 42 12.86 -0.06 9.03
C THR A 42 11.94 0.84 9.83
N ARG A 43 10.93 1.44 9.18
CA ARG A 43 9.95 2.29 9.88
C ARG A 43 8.63 2.28 9.14
N GLY A 44 7.53 2.58 9.87
CA GLY A 44 6.22 2.76 9.27
C GLY A 44 6.00 4.20 8.81
N ILE A 45 4.84 4.47 8.21
CA ILE A 45 4.51 5.80 7.68
C ILE A 45 3.94 6.69 8.80
N ASN A 46 2.70 6.45 9.21
CA ASN A 46 2.06 7.20 10.29
C ASN A 46 2.23 6.49 11.62
N THR A 47 2.21 5.17 11.59
CA THR A 47 2.40 4.32 12.74
C THR A 47 3.46 3.28 12.38
N PRO A 48 4.07 2.60 13.39
CA PRO A 48 5.08 1.59 13.08
C PRO A 48 4.57 0.44 12.22
N ASN A 49 3.24 0.24 12.15
CA ASN A 49 2.64 -0.90 11.46
C ASN A 49 1.83 -0.48 10.23
N SER A 50 2.15 0.65 9.62
CA SER A 50 1.41 1.11 8.45
C SER A 50 2.20 0.91 7.16
N LEU A 51 1.48 0.54 6.11
CA LEU A 51 1.99 0.52 4.75
C LEU A 51 1.33 1.64 3.94
N MET A 52 1.87 1.92 2.75
CA MET A 52 1.32 2.92 1.84
C MET A 52 0.93 2.28 0.52
N PHE A 53 -0.17 2.75 -0.06
CA PHE A 53 -0.53 2.37 -1.43
C PHE A 53 -1.09 3.58 -2.16
N ARG A 54 -0.97 3.55 -3.49
CA ARG A 54 -1.39 4.65 -4.35
C ARG A 54 -2.41 4.15 -5.36
N ILE A 55 -3.57 4.83 -5.39
CA ILE A 55 -4.60 4.57 -6.39
C ILE A 55 -4.90 5.87 -7.13
N LYS A 56 -4.63 5.90 -8.43
CA LYS A 56 -4.86 7.07 -9.26
C LYS A 56 -5.33 6.63 -10.65
N PRO A 57 -6.53 7.04 -11.10
CA PRO A 57 -7.54 7.80 -10.37
C PRO A 57 -8.23 6.94 -9.32
N MET A 58 -8.74 7.58 -8.27
CA MET A 58 -9.46 6.89 -7.21
C MET A 58 -10.94 6.88 -7.54
N PRO A 59 -11.53 5.72 -7.88
CA PRO A 59 -12.97 5.65 -8.17
C PRO A 59 -13.80 6.01 -6.94
N ALA A 60 -14.96 6.63 -7.17
CA ALA A 60 -15.82 7.07 -6.07
C ALA A 60 -16.23 5.90 -5.17
N GLU A 61 -16.50 4.73 -5.75
CA GLU A 61 -16.89 3.55 -4.98
C GLU A 61 -15.77 3.06 -4.08
N LEU A 62 -14.53 3.07 -4.58
CA LEU A 62 -13.38 2.70 -3.76
C LEU A 62 -13.11 3.72 -2.68
N MET A 63 -13.28 5.01 -2.98
CA MET A 63 -13.08 6.06 -1.98
C MET A 63 -14.10 5.90 -0.85
N LYS A 64 -15.34 5.60 -1.17
CA LYS A 64 -16.36 5.34 -0.16
C LYS A 64 -15.98 4.16 0.72
N ARG A 65 -15.51 3.07 0.11
CA ARG A 65 -15.05 1.89 0.84
C ARG A 65 -13.84 2.20 1.72
N ALA A 66 -12.92 3.02 1.22
CA ALA A 66 -11.75 3.42 1.99
C ALA A 66 -12.14 4.26 3.21
N LYS A 67 -13.09 5.17 3.05
CA LYS A 67 -13.55 6.01 4.15
C LYS A 67 -14.27 5.20 5.23
N ASP A 68 -14.90 4.09 4.85
CA ASP A 68 -15.59 3.21 5.79
C ASP A 68 -14.64 2.22 6.46
N GLU A 69 -13.36 2.21 6.05
CA GLU A 69 -12.35 1.29 6.60
C GLU A 69 -11.50 1.99 7.65
N PRO A 70 -11.67 1.65 8.95
CA PRO A 70 -10.94 2.36 10.01
C PRO A 70 -9.42 2.18 9.97
N ARG A 71 -8.92 1.14 9.31
CA ARG A 71 -7.48 0.90 9.16
C ARG A 71 -6.83 1.75 8.08
N ILE A 72 -7.64 2.42 7.24
CA ILE A 72 -7.14 3.28 6.17
C ILE A 72 -7.28 4.74 6.58
N ASN A 73 -6.17 5.48 6.46
CA ASN A 73 -6.18 6.92 6.66
C ASN A 73 -6.35 7.60 5.32
N THR A 74 -7.46 8.32 5.16
CA THR A 74 -7.78 9.06 3.93
C THR A 74 -7.64 10.56 4.11
N GLU A 75 -7.29 11.04 5.31
CA GLU A 75 -7.35 12.46 5.64
C GLU A 75 -6.00 13.19 5.55
N GLU A 76 -4.90 12.48 5.65
CA GLU A 76 -3.57 13.09 5.71
C GLU A 76 -2.92 13.29 4.35
N HIS A 77 -3.72 13.35 3.29
CA HIS A 77 -3.15 13.43 1.96
C HIS A 77 -3.10 14.85 1.43
N THR A 78 -1.95 15.20 0.87
CA THR A 78 -1.82 16.42 0.11
C THR A 78 -2.84 16.38 -1.04
N PRO A 79 -3.55 17.49 -1.29
CA PRO A 79 -4.47 17.53 -2.43
C PRO A 79 -3.77 17.11 -3.72
N GLY A 80 -4.36 16.17 -4.43
CA GLY A 80 -3.81 15.63 -5.65
C GLY A 80 -2.91 14.41 -5.48
N ALA A 81 -2.38 14.17 -4.28
CA ALA A 81 -1.66 12.93 -4.00
C ALA A 81 -2.69 11.83 -3.76
N LYS A 82 -2.53 10.69 -4.38
CA LYS A 82 -3.48 9.58 -4.27
C LYS A 82 -2.90 8.44 -3.43
N TRP A 83 -2.16 8.82 -2.37
CA TRP A 83 -1.55 7.88 -1.45
C TRP A 83 -2.43 7.71 -0.21
N PHE A 84 -2.52 6.48 0.27
CA PHE A 84 -3.28 6.12 1.45
C PHE A 84 -2.43 5.21 2.33
N THR A 85 -2.69 5.21 3.63
CA THR A 85 -2.01 4.29 4.54
C THR A 85 -3.01 3.26 5.05
N PHE A 86 -2.50 2.05 5.32
CA PHE A 86 -3.29 0.95 5.88
C PHE A 86 -2.52 0.40 7.07
N GLU A 87 -3.17 0.29 8.21
CA GLU A 87 -2.54 -0.20 9.42
C GLU A 87 -2.75 -1.70 9.59
N VAL A 88 -1.65 -2.43 9.78
CA VAL A 88 -1.67 -3.88 9.94
C VAL A 88 -1.31 -4.22 11.38
N ASN A 89 -2.27 -4.74 12.14
CA ASN A 89 -2.08 -5.09 13.55
C ASN A 89 -2.26 -6.58 13.84
N SER A 90 -2.72 -7.34 12.85
CA SER A 90 -2.94 -8.79 13.00
C SER A 90 -2.77 -9.49 11.67
N THR A 91 -2.66 -10.82 11.70
CA THR A 91 -2.57 -11.60 10.47
C THR A 91 -3.84 -11.50 9.63
N GLU A 92 -4.98 -11.26 10.26
CA GLU A 92 -6.24 -11.09 9.53
C GLU A 92 -6.22 -9.84 8.67
N ASP A 93 -5.51 -8.80 9.11
CA ASP A 93 -5.41 -7.56 8.35
C ASP A 93 -4.63 -7.74 7.05
N LEU A 94 -3.79 -8.76 6.95
CA LEU A 94 -2.97 -8.99 5.77
C LEU A 94 -3.80 -9.29 4.53
N ARG A 95 -4.89 -10.02 4.68
CA ARG A 95 -5.77 -10.33 3.55
C ARG A 95 -6.35 -9.06 2.96
N ASP A 96 -6.85 -8.18 3.83
CA ASP A 96 -7.47 -6.95 3.39
C ASP A 96 -6.42 -5.97 2.84
N ALA A 97 -5.24 -5.92 3.46
CA ALA A 97 -4.15 -5.11 2.95
C ALA A 97 -3.76 -5.56 1.54
N LEU A 98 -3.67 -6.87 1.32
CA LEU A 98 -3.33 -7.42 0.00
C LEU A 98 -4.39 -7.06 -1.03
N TRP A 99 -5.67 -7.07 -0.64
CA TRP A 99 -6.75 -6.66 -1.52
C TRP A 99 -6.58 -5.21 -1.98
N TRP A 100 -6.26 -4.31 -1.04
CA TRP A 100 -6.04 -2.90 -1.37
C TRP A 100 -4.79 -2.70 -2.23
N LEU A 101 -3.71 -3.43 -1.94
CA LEU A 101 -2.50 -3.40 -2.75
C LEU A 101 -2.79 -3.87 -4.18
N ASN A 102 -3.65 -4.86 -4.33
CA ASN A 102 -4.05 -5.34 -5.64
C ASN A 102 -4.86 -4.28 -6.40
N GLN A 103 -5.73 -3.54 -5.71
CA GLN A 103 -6.45 -2.44 -6.33
C GLN A 103 -5.49 -1.37 -6.85
N ALA A 104 -4.47 -1.05 -6.05
CA ALA A 104 -3.45 -0.08 -6.47
C ALA A 104 -2.67 -0.59 -7.68
N TYR A 105 -2.28 -1.87 -7.65
CA TYR A 105 -1.55 -2.51 -8.73
C TYR A 105 -2.34 -2.49 -10.04
N GLU A 106 -3.62 -2.85 -9.99
CA GLU A 106 -4.47 -2.91 -11.18
C GLU A 106 -4.62 -1.54 -11.85
N ARG A 107 -4.52 -0.47 -11.08
CA ARG A 107 -4.66 0.90 -11.57
C ARG A 107 -3.33 1.56 -11.92
N ALA A 108 -2.23 0.87 -11.74
CA ALA A 108 -0.89 1.38 -12.05
C ALA A 108 -0.42 0.97 -13.44
N LYS A 109 -1.32 0.85 -14.38
CA LYS A 109 -1.00 0.46 -15.76
C LYS A 109 -0.32 1.57 -16.53
#